data_ad387633a2213021d7b314ed1741012a
#
_entry.id   ad387633a2213021d7b314ed1741012a
#
_cell.length_a   1.000
_cell.length_b   1.000
_cell.length_c   1.000
_cell.angle_alpha   90.00
_cell.angle_beta   90.00
_cell.angle_gamma   90.00
#
_symmetry.space_group_name_H-M   'P 1'
#
loop_
_entity.id
_entity.type
_entity.pdbx_description
1 polymer ?
#
loop_
_entity_poly.entity_id
_entity_poly.type
_entity_poly.pdbx_seq_one_letter_code
_entity_poly.pdbx_strand_id
1 'polypeptide(L)'
;HYMGARVPDDAIAVMPNHFNLHGLNDYPEQFYPADLVTYAVSRGWYKPAKDGDFSDFDFAKAYQAEDEFFGPRNVMRQKNGLRIALDRPWSVEKEGMPFCIRANRPVTPQMMAEILSSHYEGTRDCCAHFGPGLSPHDASSIRYICTGTTLESDLFILRDDPKLTTVMSSFGRPCQLPYVALPPLLAQ
;
A
#
# COMPACT_ATOMS: atom_id res chain seq x y z
N HIS A 1 -15.68 -0.65 11.30
CA HIS A 1 -15.30 0.77 11.20
C HIS A 1 -14.17 0.90 10.19
N TYR A 2 -14.06 2.04 9.58
CA TYR A 2 -13.04 2.34 8.56
C TYR A 2 -12.61 3.82 8.67
N MET A 3 -11.45 4.10 8.14
CA MET A 3 -10.95 5.45 7.90
C MET A 3 -10.41 5.51 6.47
N GLY A 4 -10.69 6.56 5.75
CA GLY A 4 -10.20 6.78 4.41
C GLY A 4 -9.78 8.22 4.20
N ALA A 5 -8.93 8.45 3.21
CA ALA A 5 -8.55 9.77 2.76
C ALA A 5 -8.35 9.74 1.24
N ARG A 6 -8.65 10.85 0.58
CA ARG A 6 -8.34 10.98 -0.84
C ARG A 6 -6.82 11.10 -1.02
N VAL A 7 -6.27 10.33 -1.95
CA VAL A 7 -4.91 10.53 -2.44
C VAL A 7 -4.94 11.72 -3.41
N PRO A 8 -4.16 12.79 -3.18
CA PRO A 8 -4.09 13.92 -4.09
C PRO A 8 -3.65 13.51 -5.50
N ASP A 9 -4.07 14.25 -6.52
CA ASP A 9 -3.81 13.92 -7.93
C ASP A 9 -2.32 13.96 -8.30
N ASP A 10 -1.50 14.67 -7.52
CA ASP A 10 -0.05 14.74 -7.66
C ASP A 10 0.72 13.84 -6.68
N ALA A 11 0.01 12.89 -6.04
CA ALA A 11 0.59 12.01 -5.03
C ALA A 11 0.49 10.54 -5.41
N ILE A 12 1.28 9.73 -4.74
CA ILE A 12 1.24 8.27 -4.80
C ILE A 12 1.09 7.69 -3.40
N ALA A 13 0.25 6.67 -3.27
CA ALA A 13 0.12 5.86 -2.07
C ALA A 13 0.61 4.43 -2.34
N VAL A 14 1.45 3.91 -1.47
CA VAL A 14 1.87 2.50 -1.48
C VAL A 14 1.40 1.89 -0.17
N MET A 15 0.35 1.10 -0.23
CA MET A 15 -0.32 0.54 0.96
C MET A 15 -0.17 -0.98 1.00
N PRO A 16 0.72 -1.51 1.82
CA PRO A 16 0.78 -2.93 2.13
C PRO A 16 -0.30 -3.33 3.16
N ASN A 17 -0.18 -4.51 3.76
CA ASN A 17 -1.16 -5.01 4.72
C ASN A 17 -1.01 -4.39 6.12
N HIS A 18 -0.83 -3.08 6.19
CA HIS A 18 -0.92 -2.32 7.44
C HIS A 18 -1.60 -0.97 7.20
N PHE A 19 -2.14 -0.40 8.26
CA PHE A 19 -2.80 0.89 8.19
C PHE A 19 -1.77 2.02 8.22
N ASN A 20 -1.98 3.01 7.35
CA ASN A 20 -1.11 4.18 7.20
C ASN A 20 -1.83 5.50 7.52
N LEU A 21 -3.11 5.42 7.92
CA LEU A 21 -3.85 6.56 8.44
C LEU A 21 -3.82 6.52 9.96
N HIS A 22 -3.51 7.64 10.58
CA HIS A 22 -3.28 7.77 12.02
C HIS A 22 -4.27 8.73 12.67
N GLY A 23 -4.01 10.01 12.65
CA GLY A 23 -4.87 11.01 13.27
C GLY A 23 -6.15 11.31 12.48
N LEU A 24 -7.10 11.94 13.13
CA LEU A 24 -8.44 12.21 12.55
C LEU A 24 -8.46 13.26 11.45
N ASN A 25 -7.43 14.11 11.35
CA ASN A 25 -7.37 15.23 10.39
C ASN A 25 -5.97 15.39 9.78
N ASP A 26 -5.25 14.28 9.60
CA ASP A 26 -3.88 14.31 9.07
C ASP A 26 -3.85 14.65 7.57
N TYR A 27 -4.94 14.36 6.85
CA TYR A 27 -5.04 14.56 5.40
C TYR A 27 -6.30 15.34 5.02
N PRO A 28 -6.26 16.14 3.96
CA PRO A 28 -7.47 16.72 3.36
C PRO A 28 -8.45 15.63 2.91
N GLU A 29 -9.74 15.94 2.95
CA GLU A 29 -10.80 15.03 2.53
C GLU A 29 -10.75 13.65 3.23
N GLN A 30 -10.31 13.64 4.49
CA GLN A 30 -10.33 12.44 5.33
C GLN A 30 -11.76 12.17 5.79
N PHE A 31 -12.17 10.91 5.79
CA PHE A 31 -13.54 10.53 6.17
C PHE A 31 -13.54 9.25 7.02
N TYR A 32 -14.47 9.22 7.97
CA TYR A 32 -14.65 8.11 8.90
C TYR A 32 -16.05 8.20 9.56
N PRO A 33 -16.58 7.09 10.11
CA PRO A 33 -17.83 7.13 10.88
C PRO A 33 -17.73 8.02 12.12
N ALA A 34 -18.82 8.70 12.45
CA ALA A 34 -18.86 9.62 13.60
C ALA A 34 -18.54 8.95 14.94
N ASP A 35 -18.81 7.65 15.06
CA ASP A 35 -18.57 6.85 16.25
C ASP A 35 -17.21 6.11 16.24
N LEU A 36 -16.33 6.41 15.28
CA LEU A 36 -15.03 5.72 15.15
C LEU A 36 -14.26 5.65 16.46
N VAL A 37 -14.07 6.81 17.12
CA VAL A 37 -13.26 6.89 18.34
C VAL A 37 -14.00 6.29 19.53
N THR A 38 -15.29 6.62 19.69
CA THR A 38 -16.08 6.11 20.81
C THR A 38 -16.30 4.61 20.75
N TYR A 39 -16.36 4.04 19.55
CA TYR A 39 -16.36 2.60 19.36
C TYR A 39 -15.02 1.98 19.81
N ALA A 40 -13.87 2.52 19.43
CA ALA A 40 -12.58 2.05 19.90
C ALA A 40 -12.45 2.09 21.43
N VAL A 41 -12.94 3.16 22.05
CA VAL A 41 -13.03 3.29 23.52
C VAL A 41 -13.91 2.19 24.12
N SER A 42 -15.09 1.96 23.55
CA SER A 42 -16.03 0.94 24.05
C SER A 42 -15.48 -0.49 23.94
N ARG A 43 -14.56 -0.71 22.99
CA ARG A 43 -13.88 -2.00 22.78
C ARG A 43 -12.60 -2.14 23.60
N GLY A 44 -12.18 -1.08 24.31
CA GLY A 44 -10.91 -1.05 25.05
C GLY A 44 -9.67 -0.99 24.14
N TRP A 45 -9.82 -0.69 22.85
CA TRP A 45 -8.72 -0.58 21.90
C TRP A 45 -7.99 0.77 21.97
N TYR A 46 -8.66 1.76 22.54
CA TYR A 46 -8.11 3.08 22.80
C TYR A 46 -8.61 3.59 24.15
N LYS A 47 -7.71 4.25 24.89
CA LYS A 47 -8.03 4.92 26.15
C LYS A 47 -7.50 6.35 26.07
N PRO A 48 -8.38 7.36 26.02
CA PRO A 48 -7.95 8.75 25.98
C PRO A 48 -7.18 9.13 27.26
N ALA A 49 -6.18 9.98 27.12
CA ALA A 49 -5.39 10.47 28.26
C ALA A 49 -6.24 11.33 29.20
N LYS A 50 -7.20 12.04 28.65
CA LYS A 50 -8.20 12.85 29.38
C LYS A 50 -9.58 12.56 28.80
N ASP A 51 -10.55 12.41 29.68
CA ASP A 51 -11.93 12.12 29.28
C ASP A 51 -12.49 13.19 28.31
N GLY A 52 -13.00 12.73 27.18
CA GLY A 52 -13.51 13.59 26.09
C GLY A 52 -12.44 14.24 25.20
N ASP A 53 -11.16 14.04 25.44
CA ASP A 53 -10.07 14.51 24.56
C ASP A 53 -9.55 13.33 23.71
N PHE A 54 -9.73 13.45 22.41
CA PHE A 54 -9.33 12.44 21.42
C PHE A 54 -8.19 12.93 20.50
N SER A 55 -7.48 13.97 20.90
CA SER A 55 -6.42 14.58 20.10
C SER A 55 -5.22 13.65 19.86
N ASP A 56 -5.01 12.67 20.75
CA ASP A 56 -3.96 11.65 20.66
C ASP A 56 -4.44 10.33 20.02
N PHE A 57 -5.68 10.32 19.47
CA PHE A 57 -6.21 9.13 18.82
C PHE A 57 -5.40 8.76 17.59
N ASP A 58 -4.99 7.49 17.50
CA ASP A 58 -4.27 6.91 16.37
C ASP A 58 -5.07 5.70 15.85
N PHE A 59 -5.64 5.85 14.66
CA PHE A 59 -6.47 4.82 14.04
C PHE A 59 -5.71 3.52 13.83
N ALA A 60 -4.49 3.60 13.27
CA ALA A 60 -3.68 2.42 13.02
C ALA A 60 -3.40 1.63 14.30
N LYS A 61 -3.06 2.33 15.40
CA LYS A 61 -2.83 1.68 16.70
C LYS A 61 -4.10 1.08 17.30
N ALA A 62 -5.24 1.76 17.12
CA ALA A 62 -6.49 1.30 17.73
C ALA A 62 -7.14 0.13 16.99
N TYR A 63 -7.02 0.07 15.67
CA TYR A 63 -7.80 -0.85 14.83
C TYR A 63 -6.99 -1.95 14.15
N GLN A 64 -5.67 -1.84 14.12
CA GLN A 64 -4.82 -2.87 13.53
C GLN A 64 -4.39 -3.89 14.60
N ALA A 65 -4.25 -5.15 14.20
CA ALA A 65 -3.67 -6.16 15.06
C ALA A 65 -2.21 -5.81 15.39
N GLU A 66 -1.82 -5.95 16.65
CA GLU A 66 -0.53 -5.49 17.18
C GLU A 66 0.67 -6.14 16.47
N ASP A 67 0.56 -7.41 16.12
CA ASP A 67 1.57 -8.19 15.40
C ASP A 67 1.77 -7.76 13.93
N GLU A 68 0.77 -7.14 13.33
CA GLU A 68 0.82 -6.61 11.96
C GLU A 68 1.24 -5.12 11.91
N PHE A 69 1.24 -4.45 13.05
CA PHE A 69 1.63 -3.05 13.13
C PHE A 69 3.14 -2.89 12.91
N PHE A 70 3.50 -2.29 11.76
CA PHE A 70 4.90 -2.16 11.31
C PHE A 70 5.66 -3.49 11.19
N GLY A 71 4.97 -4.58 10.90
CA GLY A 71 5.64 -5.85 10.61
C GLY A 71 6.70 -5.69 9.52
N PRO A 72 7.92 -6.27 9.70
CA PRO A 72 9.05 -6.06 8.78
C PRO A 72 8.71 -6.28 7.30
N ARG A 73 7.82 -7.22 7.03
CA ARG A 73 7.37 -7.56 5.66
C ARG A 73 6.59 -6.43 5.00
N ASN A 74 5.73 -5.77 5.76
CA ASN A 74 4.91 -4.65 5.28
C ASN A 74 5.76 -3.39 5.09
N VAL A 75 6.66 -3.12 6.03
CA VAL A 75 7.66 -2.06 5.93
C VAL A 75 8.49 -2.20 4.65
N MET A 76 8.97 -3.42 4.36
CA MET A 76 9.78 -3.69 3.15
C MET A 76 8.99 -3.47 1.87
N ARG A 77 7.72 -3.85 1.81
CA ARG A 77 6.86 -3.64 0.64
C ARG A 77 6.64 -2.15 0.37
N GLN A 78 6.27 -1.37 1.39
CA GLN A 78 6.05 0.06 1.23
C GLN A 78 7.35 0.78 0.86
N LYS A 79 8.44 0.52 1.57
CA LYS A 79 9.77 1.07 1.28
C LYS A 79 10.18 0.84 -0.17
N ASN A 80 10.06 -0.40 -0.66
CA ASN A 80 10.48 -0.73 -2.01
C ASN A 80 9.50 -0.22 -3.07
N GLY A 81 8.20 -0.19 -2.81
CA GLY A 81 7.23 0.45 -3.68
C GLY A 81 7.49 1.95 -3.84
N LEU A 82 7.75 2.66 -2.73
CA LEU A 82 8.11 4.08 -2.76
C LEU A 82 9.47 4.32 -3.45
N ARG A 83 10.45 3.43 -3.24
CA ARG A 83 11.74 3.51 -3.94
C ARG A 83 11.56 3.47 -5.46
N ILE A 84 10.76 2.56 -5.97
CA ILE A 84 10.48 2.47 -7.42
C ILE A 84 9.70 3.70 -7.88
N ALA A 85 8.66 4.09 -7.17
CA ALA A 85 7.81 5.21 -7.52
C ALA A 85 8.58 6.53 -7.61
N LEU A 86 9.53 6.75 -6.71
CA LEU A 86 10.30 8.00 -6.59
C LEU A 86 11.67 7.95 -7.29
N ASP A 87 12.07 6.77 -7.80
CA ASP A 87 13.38 6.53 -8.39
C ASP A 87 14.55 6.95 -7.48
N ARG A 88 14.40 6.68 -6.18
CA ARG A 88 15.43 6.91 -5.18
C ARG A 88 15.27 6.01 -3.96
N PRO A 89 16.34 5.79 -3.18
CA PRO A 89 16.22 5.09 -1.90
C PRO A 89 15.19 5.77 -0.99
N TRP A 90 14.44 4.97 -0.23
CA TRP A 90 13.53 5.42 0.82
C TRP A 90 14.05 4.95 2.18
N SER A 91 14.18 5.87 3.13
CA SER A 91 14.58 5.55 4.51
C SER A 91 13.38 5.70 5.44
N VAL A 92 12.92 4.59 5.99
CA VAL A 92 11.80 4.58 6.95
C VAL A 92 12.14 5.35 8.23
N GLU A 93 13.40 5.30 8.68
CA GLU A 93 13.86 5.99 9.89
C GLU A 93 13.83 7.52 9.74
N LYS A 94 14.03 8.03 8.53
CA LYS A 94 14.09 9.48 8.25
C LYS A 94 12.77 10.02 7.72
N GLU A 95 12.08 9.25 6.90
CA GLU A 95 10.94 9.70 6.11
C GLU A 95 9.62 9.07 6.57
N GLY A 96 9.70 8.05 7.45
CA GLY A 96 8.53 7.36 7.99
C GLY A 96 7.83 6.45 6.98
N MET A 97 6.57 6.14 7.29
CA MET A 97 5.66 5.30 6.52
C MET A 97 4.36 6.08 6.22
N PRO A 98 4.40 7.10 5.36
CA PRO A 98 3.26 7.96 5.10
C PRO A 98 2.15 7.22 4.33
N PHE A 99 0.90 7.67 4.51
CA PHE A 99 -0.23 7.22 3.71
C PHE A 99 -0.03 7.52 2.22
N CYS A 100 0.36 8.74 1.90
CA CYS A 100 0.71 9.15 0.54
C CYS A 100 1.87 10.15 0.55
N ILE A 101 2.50 10.30 -0.59
CA ILE A 101 3.63 11.22 -0.79
C ILE A 101 3.51 11.87 -2.16
N ARG A 102 3.91 13.11 -2.28
CA ARG A 102 3.94 13.81 -3.56
C ARG A 102 4.85 13.08 -4.55
N ALA A 103 4.31 12.77 -5.74
CA ALA A 103 5.08 12.16 -6.81
C ALA A 103 6.08 13.18 -7.37
N ASN A 104 7.33 12.76 -7.58
CA ASN A 104 8.37 13.58 -8.18
C ASN A 104 8.50 13.37 -9.70
N ARG A 105 7.69 12.46 -10.25
CA ARG A 105 7.61 12.13 -11.68
C ARG A 105 6.20 11.59 -12.00
N PRO A 106 5.79 11.58 -13.28
CA PRO A 106 4.50 11.02 -13.65
C PRO A 106 4.36 9.56 -13.24
N VAL A 107 3.22 9.21 -12.63
CA VAL A 107 2.86 7.83 -12.34
C VAL A 107 2.29 7.21 -13.62
N THR A 108 2.92 6.14 -14.09
CA THR A 108 2.54 5.45 -15.31
C THR A 108 2.07 4.03 -15.03
N PRO A 109 1.23 3.43 -15.91
CA PRO A 109 0.86 2.02 -15.80
C PRO A 109 2.08 1.09 -15.76
N GLN A 110 3.13 1.43 -16.52
CA GLN A 110 4.38 0.66 -16.51
C GLN A 110 5.08 0.70 -15.15
N MET A 111 5.17 1.88 -14.53
CA MET A 111 5.71 2.01 -13.17
C MET A 111 4.90 1.19 -12.16
N MET A 112 3.58 1.22 -12.27
CA MET A 112 2.71 0.44 -11.38
C MET A 112 2.93 -1.07 -11.59
N ALA A 113 3.05 -1.53 -12.84
CA ALA A 113 3.38 -2.91 -13.15
C ALA A 113 4.76 -3.32 -12.58
N GLU A 114 5.76 -2.45 -12.68
CA GLU A 114 7.09 -2.66 -12.08
C GLU A 114 7.01 -2.81 -10.56
N ILE A 115 6.28 -1.94 -9.88
CA ILE A 115 6.05 -2.05 -8.42
C ILE A 115 5.41 -3.39 -8.07
N LEU A 116 4.33 -3.75 -8.76
CA LEU A 116 3.57 -4.97 -8.47
C LEU A 116 4.34 -6.25 -8.80
N SER A 117 5.31 -6.18 -9.72
CA SER A 117 6.18 -7.31 -10.10
C SER A 117 7.44 -7.44 -9.25
N SER A 118 7.72 -6.48 -8.36
CA SER A 118 9.01 -6.34 -7.70
C SER A 118 9.30 -7.44 -6.68
N HIS A 119 10.56 -7.90 -6.71
CA HIS A 119 11.22 -8.74 -5.70
C HIS A 119 12.38 -7.97 -5.05
N TYR A 120 12.29 -6.64 -5.00
CA TYR A 120 13.28 -5.73 -4.41
C TYR A 120 14.61 -5.73 -5.15
N GLU A 121 14.56 -5.89 -6.47
CA GLU A 121 15.74 -5.90 -7.36
C GLU A 121 16.63 -4.67 -7.13
N GLY A 122 17.95 -4.88 -7.14
CA GLY A 122 18.93 -3.83 -6.89
C GLY A 122 19.05 -3.40 -5.42
N THR A 123 18.37 -4.09 -4.49
CA THR A 123 18.51 -3.84 -3.05
C THR A 123 19.14 -5.03 -2.32
N ARG A 124 19.55 -4.83 -1.07
CA ARG A 124 20.05 -5.91 -0.21
C ARG A 124 18.98 -6.96 0.14
N ASP A 125 17.71 -6.58 -0.02
CA ASP A 125 16.56 -7.43 0.30
C ASP A 125 16.16 -8.33 -0.90
N CYS A 126 16.83 -8.20 -2.04
CA CYS A 126 16.59 -9.04 -3.22
C CYS A 126 17.06 -10.47 -2.99
N CYS A 127 16.27 -11.45 -3.44
CA CYS A 127 16.59 -12.88 -3.31
C CYS A 127 17.91 -13.30 -3.98
N ALA A 128 18.37 -12.57 -4.99
CA ALA A 128 19.65 -12.82 -5.64
C ALA A 128 20.85 -12.79 -4.68
N HIS A 129 20.69 -12.16 -3.51
CA HIS A 129 21.72 -12.13 -2.46
C HIS A 129 21.69 -13.34 -1.52
N PHE A 130 20.66 -14.18 -1.56
CA PHE A 130 20.50 -15.32 -0.64
C PHE A 130 21.03 -16.65 -1.20
N GLY A 131 21.52 -16.67 -2.42
CA GLY A 131 22.17 -17.83 -3.04
C GLY A 131 21.72 -18.11 -4.47
N PRO A 132 22.55 -18.78 -5.27
CA PRO A 132 22.21 -19.12 -6.65
C PRO A 132 21.05 -20.13 -6.70
N GLY A 133 20.08 -19.86 -7.60
CA GLY A 133 18.96 -20.78 -7.85
C GLY A 133 17.77 -20.62 -6.91
N LEU A 134 17.78 -19.69 -5.93
CA LEU A 134 16.61 -19.42 -5.13
C LEU A 134 15.59 -18.61 -5.93
N SER A 135 14.39 -19.14 -6.01
CA SER A 135 13.26 -18.39 -6.56
C SER A 135 12.76 -17.37 -5.52
N PRO A 136 12.48 -16.12 -5.92
CA PRO A 136 11.85 -15.15 -5.01
C PRO A 136 10.49 -15.62 -4.48
N HIS A 137 9.86 -16.56 -5.18
CA HIS A 137 8.56 -17.09 -4.78
C HIS A 137 8.66 -18.21 -3.74
N ASP A 138 9.83 -18.80 -3.55
CA ASP A 138 10.09 -19.87 -2.59
C ASP A 138 10.71 -19.34 -1.29
N ALA A 139 11.12 -18.07 -1.26
CA ALA A 139 11.67 -17.42 -0.07
C ALA A 139 10.59 -17.20 0.98
N SER A 140 10.45 -18.14 1.90
CA SER A 140 9.44 -18.10 2.96
C SER A 140 9.67 -17.00 4.00
N SER A 141 10.90 -16.53 4.16
CA SER A 141 11.29 -15.51 5.15
C SER A 141 11.04 -14.07 4.69
N ILE A 142 11.06 -13.81 3.38
CA ILE A 142 10.84 -12.50 2.78
C ILE A 142 9.58 -12.55 1.96
N ARG A 143 8.63 -11.68 2.27
CA ARG A 143 7.44 -11.47 1.43
C ARG A 143 7.66 -10.26 0.54
N TYR A 144 7.93 -10.53 -0.73
CA TYR A 144 8.02 -9.52 -1.79
C TYR A 144 6.66 -8.88 -2.08
N ILE A 145 6.61 -7.88 -2.93
CA ILE A 145 5.35 -7.37 -3.47
C ILE A 145 4.73 -8.46 -4.35
N CYS A 146 5.49 -8.98 -5.32
CA CYS A 146 5.11 -10.17 -6.06
C CYS A 146 5.51 -11.43 -5.29
N THR A 147 4.56 -12.12 -4.70
CA THR A 147 4.82 -13.32 -3.88
C THR A 147 4.50 -14.61 -4.61
N GLY A 148 4.93 -15.76 -4.04
CA GLY A 148 4.55 -17.08 -4.53
C GLY A 148 3.04 -17.34 -4.51
N THR A 149 2.30 -16.63 -3.70
CA THR A 149 0.84 -16.72 -3.55
C THR A 149 0.06 -15.67 -4.32
N THR A 150 0.71 -14.85 -5.15
CA THR A 150 0.03 -13.89 -6.01
C THR A 150 -0.73 -14.65 -7.10
N LEU A 151 -2.05 -14.57 -7.08
CA LEU A 151 -2.95 -15.23 -8.02
C LEU A 151 -3.41 -14.29 -9.14
N GLU A 152 -3.45 -13.01 -8.86
CA GLU A 152 -3.94 -11.99 -9.77
C GLU A 152 -3.33 -10.64 -9.40
N SER A 153 -3.19 -9.77 -10.39
CA SER A 153 -2.74 -8.40 -10.20
C SER A 153 -3.43 -7.49 -11.23
N ASP A 154 -4.08 -6.45 -10.75
CA ASP A 154 -4.89 -5.55 -11.57
C ASP A 154 -4.35 -4.13 -11.57
N LEU A 155 -4.43 -3.50 -12.73
CA LEU A 155 -4.16 -2.09 -12.95
C LEU A 155 -5.42 -1.41 -13.46
N PHE A 156 -5.93 -0.45 -12.71
CA PHE A 156 -7.05 0.39 -13.12
C PHE A 156 -6.53 1.74 -13.59
N ILE A 157 -6.66 2.02 -14.86
CA ILE A 157 -6.28 3.30 -15.46
C ILE A 157 -7.55 4.14 -15.55
N LEU A 158 -7.80 4.92 -14.51
CA LEU A 158 -8.98 5.77 -14.40
C LEU A 158 -8.88 6.96 -15.34
N ARG A 159 -10.01 7.37 -15.89
CA ARG A 159 -10.18 8.53 -16.78
C ARG A 159 -11.36 9.38 -16.32
N ASP A 160 -11.38 10.64 -16.70
CA ASP A 160 -12.51 11.54 -16.41
C ASP A 160 -13.82 10.99 -16.99
N ASP A 161 -13.77 10.43 -18.19
CA ASP A 161 -14.87 9.61 -18.71
C ASP A 161 -14.70 8.16 -18.23
N PRO A 162 -15.59 7.65 -17.36
CA PRO A 162 -15.51 6.28 -16.86
C PRO A 162 -15.52 5.20 -17.94
N LYS A 163 -16.12 5.49 -19.12
CA LYS A 163 -16.14 4.57 -20.27
C LYS A 163 -14.76 4.34 -20.88
N LEU A 164 -13.82 5.26 -20.63
CA LEU A 164 -12.44 5.17 -21.08
C LEU A 164 -11.52 4.54 -20.05
N THR A 165 -12.05 4.17 -18.86
CA THR A 165 -11.28 3.45 -17.86
C THR A 165 -10.83 2.10 -18.41
N THR A 166 -9.55 1.85 -18.31
CA THR A 166 -8.95 0.59 -18.79
C THR A 166 -8.56 -0.25 -17.58
N VAL A 167 -8.93 -1.51 -17.59
CA VAL A 167 -8.46 -2.51 -16.63
C VAL A 167 -7.45 -3.40 -17.36
N MET A 168 -6.29 -3.58 -16.74
CA MET A 168 -5.27 -4.53 -17.20
C MET A 168 -5.03 -5.54 -16.10
N SER A 169 -5.16 -6.81 -16.42
CA SER A 169 -5.00 -7.90 -15.45
C SER A 169 -3.86 -8.83 -15.85
N SER A 170 -3.10 -9.26 -14.86
CA SER A 170 -2.17 -10.38 -14.94
C SER A 170 -2.77 -11.53 -14.13
N PHE A 171 -3.16 -12.61 -14.80
CA PHE A 171 -3.81 -13.77 -14.18
C PHE A 171 -2.76 -14.71 -13.58
N GLY A 172 -2.07 -14.23 -12.57
CA GLY A 172 -1.00 -14.90 -11.87
C GLY A 172 0.05 -13.91 -11.38
N ARG A 173 1.29 -14.36 -11.34
CA ARG A 173 2.40 -13.55 -10.87
C ARG A 173 2.81 -12.53 -11.94
N PRO A 174 2.71 -11.23 -11.71
CA PRO A 174 2.97 -10.22 -12.73
C PRO A 174 4.43 -10.15 -13.20
N CYS A 175 5.36 -10.75 -12.46
CA CYS A 175 6.75 -10.92 -12.91
C CYS A 175 6.93 -12.04 -13.97
N GLN A 176 5.95 -12.92 -14.13
CA GLN A 176 6.00 -14.07 -15.03
C GLN A 176 4.98 -13.97 -16.15
N LEU A 177 3.89 -13.26 -15.94
CA LEU A 177 2.78 -13.13 -16.87
C LEU A 177 2.54 -11.68 -17.24
N PRO A 178 2.23 -11.41 -18.53
CA PRO A 178 1.94 -10.04 -18.96
C PRO A 178 0.61 -9.53 -18.40
N TYR A 179 0.50 -8.22 -18.33
CA TYR A 179 -0.79 -7.55 -18.15
C TYR A 179 -1.54 -7.54 -19.49
N VAL A 180 -2.76 -8.04 -19.47
CA VAL A 180 -3.66 -8.06 -20.61
C VAL A 180 -4.77 -7.05 -20.40
N ALA A 181 -4.99 -6.16 -21.35
CA ALA A 181 -6.10 -5.22 -21.30
C ALA A 181 -7.43 -5.98 -21.41
N LEU A 182 -8.29 -5.78 -20.44
CA LEU A 182 -9.65 -6.29 -20.49
C LEU A 182 -10.52 -5.27 -21.24
N PRO A 183 -11.47 -5.74 -22.10
CA PRO A 183 -12.40 -4.83 -22.73
C PRO A 183 -13.19 -4.08 -21.65
N PRO A 184 -13.47 -2.78 -21.86
CA PRO A 184 -14.32 -2.04 -20.95
C PRO A 184 -15.65 -2.80 -20.81
N LEU A 185 -16.08 -3.02 -19.57
CA LEU A 185 -17.42 -3.54 -19.30
C LEU A 185 -18.39 -2.48 -19.82
N LEU A 186 -18.85 -2.65 -21.03
CA LEU A 186 -19.95 -1.88 -21.56
C LEU A 186 -21.15 -2.22 -20.67
N ALA A 187 -21.55 -1.27 -19.82
CA ALA A 187 -22.82 -1.36 -19.13
C ALA A 187 -23.90 -1.54 -20.20
N GLN A 188 -24.48 -2.73 -20.25
CA GLN A 188 -25.66 -3.02 -21.04
C GLN A 188 -26.86 -2.31 -20.42
#